data_89ceb52326dd3110ce52c03117a13881
#
_entry.id   89ceb52326dd3110ce52c03117a13881
#
_cell.length_a   1.000
_cell.length_b   1.000
_cell.length_c   1.000
_cell.angle_alpha   90.00
_cell.angle_beta   90.00
_cell.angle_gamma   90.00
#
_symmetry.space_group_name_H-M   'P 1'
#
loop_
_entity.id
_entity.type
_entity.pdbx_description
1 polymer ?
#
loop_
_entity_poly.entity_id
_entity_poly.type
_entity_poly.pdbx_seq_one_letter_code
_entity_poly.pdbx_strand_id
1 'polypeptide(L)'
;MSQFKIVIAPDSFKESMTAKEAATAIQNGFQEVFNDQVTYDLIPMADGGEGTTEALKEALKATSYTVQVKDPLFRNIDASYARSDQYETAIIEMAEASGLHLLTHEERNPLQTSSYGTGQLINEALKHGVKKIILGIGGSATNDGGVGMLQALGVSFKDVEHNEIKPGGAALHTIDKIDTSHLNPLLQNVEIKVACDVTNPLLGNQGATVIYGPQKGATEKMIPKLDSALSHYHDKIKEELQKSVKDIPGAGAAGGMGTALLAFLDANLQAGIDVVLDETRFQERVKDAQIVITGEGKMDEQTIYGKTPIGVAKVAKAYDIPVIAICGSLGDQYQEVYRHGIDTVLSLIHI
;
A
#
# COMPACT_ATOMS: atom_id res chain seq x y z
N MET A 1 -19.86 17.66 -32.39
CA MET A 1 -19.42 16.27 -32.28
C MET A 1 -18.47 16.25 -31.08
N SER A 2 -18.61 15.32 -30.15
CA SER A 2 -17.64 15.18 -29.08
C SER A 2 -16.28 14.82 -29.69
N GLN A 3 -15.22 15.50 -29.27
CA GLN A 3 -13.88 15.24 -29.73
C GLN A 3 -13.50 13.82 -29.28
N PHE A 4 -12.79 13.05 -30.10
CA PHE A 4 -12.35 11.71 -29.75
C PHE A 4 -11.38 11.77 -28.57
N LYS A 5 -11.67 11.04 -27.48
CA LYS A 5 -10.87 11.06 -26.25
C LYS A 5 -10.16 9.72 -26.05
N ILE A 6 -8.87 9.77 -25.82
CA ILE A 6 -8.05 8.64 -25.42
C ILE A 6 -7.64 8.82 -23.97
N VAL A 7 -7.95 7.83 -23.11
CA VAL A 7 -7.42 7.75 -21.76
C VAL A 7 -6.17 6.86 -21.76
N ILE A 8 -5.08 7.38 -21.19
CA ILE A 8 -3.77 6.71 -21.17
C ILE A 8 -3.40 6.46 -19.70
N ALA A 9 -3.48 5.20 -19.26
CA ALA A 9 -3.40 4.77 -17.87
C ALA A 9 -2.42 3.59 -17.68
N PRO A 10 -1.13 3.75 -18.00
CA PRO A 10 -0.12 2.71 -17.81
C PRO A 10 0.41 2.68 -16.37
N ASP A 11 0.95 1.53 -15.97
CA ASP A 11 1.89 1.39 -14.86
C ASP A 11 3.30 1.78 -15.29
N SER A 12 4.23 1.77 -14.35
CA SER A 12 5.67 1.87 -14.59
C SER A 12 6.20 0.66 -15.37
N PHE A 13 7.18 0.91 -16.24
CA PHE A 13 7.97 -0.14 -16.87
C PHE A 13 9.24 -0.28 -16.03
N LYS A 14 9.19 -1.16 -15.04
CA LYS A 14 10.25 -1.32 -14.02
C LYS A 14 11.65 -1.32 -14.65
N GLU A 15 12.58 -0.64 -14.01
CA GLU A 15 13.97 -0.45 -14.46
C GLU A 15 14.12 0.28 -15.80
N SER A 16 13.04 0.80 -16.40
CA SER A 16 13.05 1.47 -17.70
C SER A 16 12.45 2.87 -17.65
N MET A 17 11.18 3.00 -17.28
CA MET A 17 10.50 4.30 -17.24
C MET A 17 9.39 4.31 -16.19
N THR A 18 9.12 5.47 -15.65
CA THR A 18 7.99 5.71 -14.75
C THR A 18 6.65 5.64 -15.48
N ALA A 19 5.55 5.46 -14.76
CA ALA A 19 4.20 5.47 -15.32
C ALA A 19 3.90 6.77 -16.09
N LYS A 20 4.41 7.91 -15.59
CA LYS A 20 4.27 9.22 -16.23
C LYS A 20 5.02 9.32 -17.54
N GLU A 21 6.27 8.86 -17.58
CA GLU A 21 7.08 8.83 -18.81
C GLU A 21 6.45 7.91 -19.84
N ALA A 22 5.95 6.74 -19.43
CA ALA A 22 5.22 5.82 -20.29
C ALA A 22 3.94 6.47 -20.87
N ALA A 23 3.13 7.10 -20.03
CA ALA A 23 1.93 7.79 -20.46
C ALA A 23 2.24 8.91 -21.45
N THR A 24 3.30 9.70 -21.21
CA THR A 24 3.74 10.78 -22.09
C THR A 24 4.26 10.24 -23.42
N ALA A 25 5.04 9.17 -23.41
CA ALA A 25 5.56 8.55 -24.64
C ALA A 25 4.41 8.01 -25.53
N ILE A 26 3.42 7.36 -24.90
CA ILE A 26 2.22 6.87 -25.59
C ILE A 26 1.45 8.05 -26.20
N GLN A 27 1.21 9.12 -25.44
CA GLN A 27 0.55 10.33 -25.95
C GLN A 27 1.29 10.90 -27.16
N ASN A 28 2.60 11.07 -27.08
CA ASN A 28 3.41 11.63 -28.17
C ASN A 28 3.27 10.80 -29.46
N GLY A 29 3.32 9.48 -29.36
CA GLY A 29 3.12 8.60 -30.51
C GLY A 29 1.74 8.75 -31.17
N PHE A 30 0.68 8.85 -30.37
CA PHE A 30 -0.66 9.13 -30.91
C PHE A 30 -0.76 10.54 -31.52
N GLN A 31 -0.13 11.53 -30.91
CA GLN A 31 -0.17 12.91 -31.36
C GLN A 31 0.53 13.13 -32.72
N GLU A 32 1.59 12.38 -33.01
CA GLU A 32 2.26 12.38 -34.31
C GLU A 32 1.33 11.93 -35.46
N VAL A 33 0.34 11.06 -35.15
CA VAL A 33 -0.58 10.54 -36.15
C VAL A 33 -1.88 11.33 -36.24
N PHE A 34 -2.46 11.69 -35.10
CA PHE A 34 -3.82 12.26 -35.02
C PHE A 34 -3.82 13.78 -34.83
N ASN A 35 -2.67 14.40 -34.55
CA ASN A 35 -2.55 15.82 -34.26
C ASN A 35 -3.59 16.32 -33.24
N ASP A 36 -4.25 17.45 -33.49
CA ASP A 36 -5.25 18.05 -32.60
C ASP A 36 -6.67 17.46 -32.73
N GLN A 37 -6.85 16.36 -33.46
CA GLN A 37 -8.16 15.71 -33.66
C GLN A 37 -8.62 14.90 -32.45
N VAL A 38 -7.71 14.64 -31.51
CA VAL A 38 -7.91 13.77 -30.34
C VAL A 38 -7.54 14.53 -29.07
N THR A 39 -8.33 14.32 -28.02
CA THR A 39 -7.96 14.75 -26.66
C THR A 39 -7.37 13.58 -25.89
N TYR A 40 -6.38 13.88 -25.07
CA TYR A 40 -5.67 12.89 -24.24
C TYR A 40 -5.90 13.17 -22.77
N ASP A 41 -6.20 12.13 -22.01
CA ASP A 41 -6.28 12.19 -20.56
C ASP A 41 -5.26 11.20 -19.96
N LEU A 42 -4.16 11.74 -19.43
CA LEU A 42 -3.06 10.96 -18.87
C LEU A 42 -3.33 10.68 -17.39
N ILE A 43 -3.34 9.43 -17.03
CA ILE A 43 -3.59 8.97 -15.66
C ILE A 43 -2.52 7.93 -15.31
N PRO A 44 -1.30 8.35 -14.97
CA PRO A 44 -0.28 7.42 -14.48
C PRO A 44 -0.81 6.60 -13.32
N MET A 45 -0.64 5.28 -13.41
CA MET A 45 -1.21 4.31 -12.49
C MET A 45 -0.12 3.58 -11.71
N ALA A 46 -0.53 2.80 -10.72
CA ALA A 46 0.31 1.84 -10.01
C ALA A 46 -0.58 0.80 -9.33
N ASP A 47 -0.01 -0.34 -8.95
CA ASP A 47 -0.71 -1.48 -8.39
C ASP A 47 -0.57 -1.64 -6.86
N GLY A 48 -0.06 -0.63 -6.16
CA GLY A 48 0.23 -0.71 -4.71
C GLY A 48 1.71 -0.95 -4.40
N GLY A 49 2.50 -1.26 -5.41
CA GLY A 49 3.95 -1.42 -5.32
C GLY A 49 4.72 -0.14 -5.63
N GLU A 50 5.87 -0.30 -6.28
CA GLU A 50 6.73 0.80 -6.71
C GLU A 50 5.98 1.79 -7.61
N GLY A 51 6.15 3.09 -7.35
CA GLY A 51 5.50 4.16 -8.12
C GLY A 51 4.12 4.59 -7.59
N THR A 52 3.52 3.86 -6.64
CA THR A 52 2.19 4.18 -6.10
C THR A 52 2.16 5.57 -5.47
N THR A 53 3.13 5.90 -4.63
CA THR A 53 3.22 7.22 -4.01
C THR A 53 3.37 8.33 -5.04
N GLU A 54 4.15 8.13 -6.10
CA GLU A 54 4.32 9.14 -7.15
C GLU A 54 3.04 9.32 -7.98
N ALA A 55 2.34 8.24 -8.33
CA ALA A 55 1.05 8.31 -9.03
C ALA A 55 0.00 9.07 -8.18
N LEU A 56 -0.09 8.76 -6.90
CA LEU A 56 -0.99 9.43 -5.97
C LEU A 56 -0.59 10.89 -5.72
N LYS A 57 0.70 11.21 -5.62
CA LYS A 57 1.19 12.59 -5.49
C LYS A 57 0.77 13.45 -6.68
N GLU A 58 0.90 12.92 -7.88
CA GLU A 58 0.48 13.62 -9.09
C GLU A 58 -1.05 13.83 -9.12
N ALA A 59 -1.81 12.77 -8.88
CA ALA A 59 -3.27 12.81 -8.90
C ALA A 59 -3.84 13.80 -7.86
N LEU A 60 -3.28 13.82 -6.66
CA LEU A 60 -3.72 14.63 -5.54
C LEU A 60 -2.97 15.97 -5.44
N LYS A 61 -2.06 16.28 -6.35
CA LYS A 61 -1.20 17.48 -6.30
C LYS A 61 -0.50 17.63 -4.94
N ALA A 62 0.00 16.53 -4.41
CA ALA A 62 0.61 16.47 -3.10
C ALA A 62 2.08 16.89 -3.16
N THR A 63 2.54 17.53 -2.07
CA THR A 63 3.94 17.94 -1.87
C THR A 63 4.59 17.03 -0.84
N SER A 64 5.84 16.67 -1.07
CA SER A 64 6.64 15.86 -0.13
C SER A 64 7.17 16.71 1.02
N TYR A 65 7.13 16.14 2.22
CA TYR A 65 7.65 16.71 3.46
C TYR A 65 8.56 15.67 4.13
N THR A 66 9.67 16.13 4.69
CA THR A 66 10.61 15.27 5.41
C THR A 66 10.58 15.63 6.89
N VAL A 67 10.51 14.61 7.74
CA VAL A 67 10.45 14.76 9.20
C VAL A 67 11.33 13.74 9.89
N GLN A 68 11.83 14.09 11.07
CA GLN A 68 12.64 13.18 11.87
C GLN A 68 11.75 12.21 12.64
N VAL A 69 11.98 10.91 12.45
CA VAL A 69 11.25 9.82 13.09
C VAL A 69 12.20 8.73 13.58
N LYS A 70 11.67 7.69 14.23
CA LYS A 70 12.42 6.50 14.59
C LYS A 70 12.42 5.48 13.47
N ASP A 71 13.58 4.87 13.20
CA ASP A 71 13.68 3.68 12.37
C ASP A 71 13.25 2.41 13.14
N PRO A 72 13.26 1.21 12.53
CA PRO A 72 12.87 -0.02 13.23
C PRO A 72 13.70 -0.36 14.47
N LEU A 73 14.90 0.19 14.62
CA LEU A 73 15.80 0.02 15.76
C LEU A 73 15.86 1.26 16.68
N PHE A 74 14.88 2.15 16.59
CA PHE A 74 14.77 3.40 17.38
C PHE A 74 15.88 4.42 17.14
N ARG A 75 16.62 4.34 16.03
CA ARG A 75 17.56 5.39 15.60
C ARG A 75 16.76 6.55 15.00
N ASN A 76 17.25 7.79 15.15
CA ASN A 76 16.64 8.92 14.45
C ASN A 76 17.03 8.90 12.97
N ILE A 77 16.03 8.98 12.11
CA ILE A 77 16.19 9.09 10.66
C ILE A 77 15.28 10.18 10.12
N ASP A 78 15.63 10.70 8.96
CA ASP A 78 14.75 11.53 8.17
C ASP A 78 13.89 10.63 7.29
N ALA A 79 12.57 10.75 7.38
CA ALA A 79 11.60 10.01 6.61
C ALA A 79 10.62 10.96 5.93
N SER A 80 10.13 10.58 4.76
CA SER A 80 9.26 11.43 3.95
C SER A 80 7.81 10.93 3.93
N TYR A 81 6.89 11.87 3.81
CA TYR A 81 5.50 11.62 3.45
C TYR A 81 5.03 12.72 2.51
N ALA A 82 3.94 12.50 1.78
CA ALA A 82 3.37 13.52 0.94
C ALA A 82 2.03 14.01 1.48
N ARG A 83 1.70 15.28 1.22
CA ARG A 83 0.45 15.88 1.66
C ARG A 83 -0.13 16.77 0.57
N SER A 84 -1.43 16.62 0.35
CA SER A 84 -2.24 17.52 -0.47
C SER A 84 -3.10 18.40 0.43
N ASP A 85 -2.84 19.69 0.44
CA ASP A 85 -3.69 20.64 1.16
C ASP A 85 -5.04 20.83 0.45
N GLN A 86 -5.06 20.70 -0.88
CA GLN A 86 -6.29 20.80 -1.69
C GLN A 86 -7.30 19.69 -1.37
N TYR A 87 -6.82 18.48 -1.11
CA TYR A 87 -7.65 17.30 -0.84
C TYR A 87 -7.62 16.88 0.63
N GLU A 88 -6.96 17.67 1.50
CA GLU A 88 -6.78 17.37 2.94
C GLU A 88 -6.31 15.92 3.18
N THR A 89 -5.42 15.43 2.29
CA THR A 89 -5.00 14.03 2.25
C THR A 89 -3.51 13.90 2.46
N ALA A 90 -3.08 12.96 3.31
CA ALA A 90 -1.69 12.52 3.42
C ALA A 90 -1.48 11.17 2.73
N ILE A 91 -0.33 11.00 2.10
CA ILE A 91 0.14 9.75 1.50
C ILE A 91 1.40 9.34 2.28
N ILE A 92 1.37 8.19 2.91
CA ILE A 92 2.42 7.70 3.78
C ILE A 92 2.80 6.28 3.35
N GLU A 93 4.08 6.06 3.09
CA GLU A 93 4.65 4.73 2.95
C GLU A 93 5.21 4.31 4.32
N MET A 94 4.71 3.23 4.91
CA MET A 94 5.26 2.76 6.17
C MET A 94 6.75 2.42 6.09
N ALA A 95 7.21 2.01 4.92
CA ALA A 95 8.60 1.65 4.68
C ALA A 95 9.58 2.82 4.87
N GLU A 96 9.15 4.07 4.71
CA GLU A 96 9.98 5.25 4.97
C GLU A 96 10.51 5.31 6.42
N ALA A 97 9.74 4.79 7.37
CA ALA A 97 10.11 4.76 8.78
C ALA A 97 10.31 3.35 9.36
N SER A 98 9.69 2.34 8.75
CA SER A 98 9.66 0.98 9.31
C SER A 98 10.02 -0.08 8.25
N GLY A 99 10.73 0.33 7.21
CA GLY A 99 11.04 -0.48 6.04
C GLY A 99 12.27 -1.37 6.20
N LEU A 100 12.26 -2.47 5.45
CA LEU A 100 13.34 -3.46 5.44
C LEU A 100 14.66 -2.89 4.86
N HIS A 101 14.57 -1.92 3.95
CA HIS A 101 15.73 -1.25 3.34
C HIS A 101 16.52 -0.37 4.30
N LEU A 102 15.93 0.00 5.46
CA LEU A 102 16.60 0.78 6.51
C LEU A 102 17.58 -0.07 7.35
N LEU A 103 17.55 -1.39 7.17
CA LEU A 103 18.33 -2.35 7.93
C LEU A 103 19.30 -3.11 7.04
N THR A 104 20.53 -3.26 7.49
CA THR A 104 21.44 -4.26 6.90
C THR A 104 20.90 -5.67 7.15
N HIS A 105 21.42 -6.65 6.43
CA HIS A 105 20.96 -8.03 6.59
C HIS A 105 21.17 -8.54 8.03
N GLU A 106 22.27 -8.14 8.66
CA GLU A 106 22.68 -8.53 10.02
C GLU A 106 21.81 -7.85 11.10
N GLU A 107 21.25 -6.68 10.80
CA GLU A 107 20.39 -5.94 11.71
C GLU A 107 18.94 -6.45 11.72
N ARG A 108 18.56 -7.29 10.74
CA ARG A 108 17.20 -7.81 10.63
C ARG A 108 16.87 -8.77 11.76
N ASN A 109 16.02 -8.31 12.66
CA ASN A 109 15.56 -9.13 13.79
C ASN A 109 14.12 -8.76 14.19
N PRO A 110 13.10 -9.52 13.72
CA PRO A 110 11.70 -9.18 13.98
C PRO A 110 11.27 -9.34 15.44
N LEU A 111 12.12 -9.93 16.29
CA LEU A 111 11.90 -9.94 17.75
C LEU A 111 12.04 -8.53 18.35
N GLN A 112 12.80 -7.63 17.71
CA GLN A 112 13.20 -6.33 18.26
C GLN A 112 12.73 -5.14 17.42
N THR A 113 12.50 -5.33 16.11
CA THR A 113 12.11 -4.23 15.21
C THR A 113 10.71 -3.73 15.50
N SER A 114 10.54 -2.40 15.47
CA SER A 114 9.30 -1.71 15.82
C SER A 114 8.78 -0.83 14.70
N SER A 115 7.47 -0.75 14.59
CA SER A 115 6.74 0.12 13.67
C SER A 115 6.49 1.54 14.22
N TYR A 116 7.15 1.94 15.31
CA TYR A 116 6.93 3.21 16.02
C TYR A 116 7.03 4.43 15.09
N GLY A 117 8.03 4.47 14.22
CA GLY A 117 8.23 5.58 13.29
C GLY A 117 7.08 5.80 12.31
N THR A 118 6.40 4.73 11.89
CA THR A 118 5.17 4.84 11.07
C THR A 118 4.08 5.63 11.81
N GLY A 119 3.88 5.37 13.11
CA GLY A 119 2.94 6.15 13.93
C GLY A 119 3.37 7.61 14.08
N GLN A 120 4.67 7.89 14.10
CA GLN A 120 5.16 9.29 14.12
C GLN A 120 4.86 10.01 12.80
N LEU A 121 4.99 9.36 11.64
CA LEU A 121 4.59 9.92 10.34
C LEU A 121 3.09 10.23 10.31
N ILE A 122 2.25 9.32 10.80
CA ILE A 122 0.82 9.53 10.92
C ILE A 122 0.52 10.73 11.83
N ASN A 123 1.15 10.81 13.00
CA ASN A 123 0.98 11.94 13.91
C ASN A 123 1.38 13.27 13.28
N GLU A 124 2.45 13.27 12.50
CA GLU A 124 2.88 14.49 11.81
C GLU A 124 1.83 14.95 10.79
N ALA A 125 1.31 14.02 9.98
CA ALA A 125 0.24 14.34 9.04
C ALA A 125 -1.01 14.90 9.75
N LEU A 126 -1.41 14.30 10.86
CA LEU A 126 -2.57 14.75 11.66
C LEU A 126 -2.46 16.18 12.17
N LYS A 127 -1.26 16.64 12.55
CA LYS A 127 -1.01 18.03 13.00
C LYS A 127 -1.37 19.08 11.94
N HIS A 128 -1.37 18.69 10.68
CA HIS A 128 -1.69 19.54 9.54
C HIS A 128 -3.15 19.47 9.11
N GLY A 129 -4.02 18.81 9.88
CA GLY A 129 -5.46 18.84 9.69
C GLY A 129 -5.97 18.00 8.53
N VAL A 130 -5.22 16.96 8.13
CA VAL A 130 -5.68 16.03 7.08
C VAL A 130 -6.97 15.32 7.50
N LYS A 131 -7.82 15.02 6.52
CA LYS A 131 -9.09 14.30 6.69
C LYS A 131 -9.01 12.87 6.15
N LYS A 132 -7.96 12.59 5.38
CA LYS A 132 -7.70 11.27 4.80
C LYS A 132 -6.22 10.94 4.91
N ILE A 133 -5.93 9.69 5.20
CA ILE A 133 -4.58 9.11 5.13
C ILE A 133 -4.64 7.91 4.20
N ILE A 134 -3.79 7.91 3.18
CA ILE A 134 -3.52 6.77 2.33
C ILE A 134 -2.21 6.18 2.81
N LEU A 135 -2.27 4.96 3.33
CA LEU A 135 -1.12 4.29 3.93
C LEU A 135 -0.72 3.06 3.10
N GLY A 136 0.45 3.12 2.49
CA GLY A 136 1.12 1.95 1.91
C GLY A 136 1.81 1.14 3.01
N ILE A 137 1.56 -0.17 3.08
CA ILE A 137 2.13 -1.03 4.12
C ILE A 137 3.10 -2.10 3.58
N GLY A 138 3.55 -1.95 2.34
CA GLY A 138 4.57 -2.80 1.73
C GLY A 138 5.95 -2.61 2.34
N GLY A 139 6.86 -3.57 2.13
CA GLY A 139 8.28 -3.46 2.46
C GLY A 139 8.65 -3.43 3.95
N SER A 140 7.79 -3.87 4.85
CA SER A 140 7.99 -3.78 6.31
C SER A 140 9.15 -4.62 6.84
N ALA A 141 9.90 -4.07 7.82
CA ALA A 141 10.94 -4.77 8.59
C ALA A 141 10.42 -5.40 9.89
N THR A 142 9.16 -5.15 10.24
CA THR A 142 8.60 -5.40 11.58
C THR A 142 7.67 -6.60 11.60
N ASN A 143 7.54 -7.22 12.77
CA ASN A 143 6.56 -8.27 13.08
C ASN A 143 5.96 -8.02 14.48
N ASP A 144 5.68 -6.76 14.76
CA ASP A 144 5.23 -6.26 16.06
C ASP A 144 3.70 -6.02 16.12
N GLY A 145 2.94 -6.58 15.16
CA GLY A 145 1.49 -6.42 15.13
C GLY A 145 1.02 -4.97 14.93
N GLY A 146 1.93 -4.04 14.56
CA GLY A 146 1.65 -2.60 14.50
C GLY A 146 1.59 -1.93 15.89
N VAL A 147 1.99 -2.62 16.95
CA VAL A 147 1.97 -2.07 18.32
C VAL A 147 2.84 -0.84 18.45
N GLY A 148 4.05 -0.84 17.85
CA GLY A 148 4.89 0.36 17.86
C GLY A 148 4.19 1.58 17.24
N MET A 149 3.54 1.41 16.09
CA MET A 149 2.74 2.45 15.46
C MET A 149 1.65 2.97 16.39
N LEU A 150 0.90 2.08 17.04
CA LEU A 150 -0.15 2.45 17.99
C LEU A 150 0.39 3.15 19.23
N GLN A 151 1.55 2.73 19.76
CA GLN A 151 2.22 3.44 20.88
C GLN A 151 2.57 4.88 20.51
N ALA A 152 3.10 5.11 19.30
CA ALA A 152 3.37 6.47 18.84
C ALA A 152 2.07 7.29 18.68
N LEU A 153 0.93 6.65 18.42
CA LEU A 153 -0.38 7.28 18.31
C LEU A 153 -1.09 7.46 19.67
N GLY A 154 -0.48 7.00 20.77
CA GLY A 154 -0.98 7.20 22.13
C GLY A 154 -1.66 6.01 22.78
N VAL A 155 -1.69 4.84 22.13
CA VAL A 155 -2.16 3.59 22.78
C VAL A 155 -1.08 3.09 23.72
N SER A 156 -1.46 2.71 24.96
CA SER A 156 -0.57 2.14 25.95
C SER A 156 -0.77 0.62 26.02
N PHE A 157 0.33 -0.11 25.98
CA PHE A 157 0.36 -1.57 26.11
C PHE A 157 1.19 -1.93 27.34
N LYS A 158 0.54 -2.45 28.37
CA LYS A 158 1.14 -2.68 29.69
C LYS A 158 1.33 -4.16 29.97
N ASP A 159 2.41 -4.47 30.66
CA ASP A 159 2.64 -5.77 31.27
C ASP A 159 1.91 -5.92 32.63
N VAL A 160 2.04 -7.08 33.25
CA VAL A 160 1.46 -7.40 34.57
C VAL A 160 1.98 -6.52 35.70
N GLU A 161 3.12 -5.85 35.51
CA GLU A 161 3.69 -4.89 36.47
C GLU A 161 3.26 -3.44 36.15
N HIS A 162 2.36 -3.25 35.18
CA HIS A 162 1.87 -1.96 34.68
C HIS A 162 2.92 -1.09 33.99
N ASN A 163 4.05 -1.66 33.56
CA ASN A 163 5.03 -0.97 32.74
C ASN A 163 4.66 -1.06 31.25
N GLU A 164 5.03 -0.04 30.46
CA GLU A 164 4.95 -0.14 29.01
C GLU A 164 5.83 -1.28 28.51
N ILE A 165 5.29 -2.11 27.58
CA ILE A 165 6.06 -3.21 27.00
C ILE A 165 7.20 -2.67 26.14
N LYS A 166 8.26 -3.46 26.01
CA LYS A 166 9.41 -3.13 25.14
C LYS A 166 9.01 -3.17 23.67
N PRO A 167 9.76 -2.47 22.80
CA PRO A 167 9.57 -2.58 21.35
C PRO A 167 9.83 -3.99 20.81
N GLY A 168 9.16 -4.30 19.70
CA GLY A 168 9.42 -5.49 18.89
C GLY A 168 8.46 -6.66 19.14
N GLY A 169 8.42 -7.58 18.17
CA GLY A 169 7.48 -8.69 18.16
C GLY A 169 7.59 -9.64 19.36
N ALA A 170 8.78 -9.75 19.96
CA ALA A 170 8.96 -10.59 21.13
C ALA A 170 8.20 -10.09 22.37
N ALA A 171 8.00 -8.78 22.49
CA ALA A 171 7.36 -8.21 23.67
C ALA A 171 5.83 -8.39 23.69
N LEU A 172 5.22 -8.71 22.56
CA LEU A 172 3.76 -8.85 22.47
C LEU A 172 3.19 -9.89 23.44
N HIS A 173 3.95 -10.93 23.76
CA HIS A 173 3.50 -11.97 24.71
C HIS A 173 3.43 -11.47 26.16
N THR A 174 3.99 -10.29 26.47
CA THR A 174 3.95 -9.71 27.81
C THR A 174 2.76 -8.76 28.01
N ILE A 175 1.98 -8.49 26.97
CA ILE A 175 0.81 -7.60 27.07
C ILE A 175 -0.21 -8.20 28.05
N ASP A 176 -0.51 -7.45 29.08
CA ASP A 176 -1.60 -7.77 30.02
C ASP A 176 -2.80 -6.85 29.81
N LYS A 177 -2.56 -5.56 29.55
CA LYS A 177 -3.61 -4.56 29.35
C LYS A 177 -3.35 -3.65 28.16
N ILE A 178 -4.43 -3.30 27.46
CA ILE A 178 -4.44 -2.30 26.37
C ILE A 178 -5.27 -1.10 26.83
N ASP A 179 -4.69 0.10 26.77
CA ASP A 179 -5.38 1.35 27.13
C ASP A 179 -5.35 2.30 25.92
N THR A 180 -6.54 2.56 25.36
CA THR A 180 -6.75 3.45 24.21
C THR A 180 -7.18 4.85 24.60
N SER A 181 -7.26 5.18 25.90
CA SER A 181 -7.78 6.47 26.39
C SER A 181 -6.98 7.69 25.92
N HIS A 182 -5.71 7.49 25.55
CA HIS A 182 -4.81 8.52 25.03
C HIS A 182 -4.53 8.42 23.51
N LEU A 183 -5.29 7.57 22.79
CA LEU A 183 -5.23 7.53 21.34
C LEU A 183 -5.49 8.94 20.78
N ASN A 184 -4.63 9.39 19.85
CA ASN A 184 -4.71 10.73 19.30
C ASN A 184 -6.13 11.05 18.81
N PRO A 185 -6.82 12.02 19.45
CA PRO A 185 -8.24 12.32 19.16
C PRO A 185 -8.48 12.84 17.73
N LEU A 186 -7.46 13.33 17.05
CA LEU A 186 -7.57 13.77 15.66
C LEU A 186 -7.92 12.61 14.71
N LEU A 187 -7.59 11.37 15.07
CA LEU A 187 -7.91 10.18 14.29
C LEU A 187 -9.42 9.92 14.14
N GLN A 188 -10.25 10.39 15.07
CA GLN A 188 -11.70 10.16 15.06
C GLN A 188 -12.40 10.70 13.79
N ASN A 189 -11.80 11.70 13.13
CA ASN A 189 -12.38 12.35 11.95
C ASN A 189 -11.53 12.15 10.69
N VAL A 190 -10.68 11.13 10.67
CA VAL A 190 -9.77 10.85 9.56
C VAL A 190 -10.10 9.49 8.95
N GLU A 191 -10.38 9.47 7.67
CA GLU A 191 -10.50 8.25 6.88
C GLU A 191 -9.10 7.65 6.67
N ILE A 192 -8.91 6.37 6.97
CA ILE A 192 -7.65 5.67 6.72
C ILE A 192 -7.89 4.59 5.68
N LYS A 193 -7.35 4.83 4.47
CA LYS A 193 -7.27 3.84 3.38
C LYS A 193 -5.91 3.19 3.39
N VAL A 194 -5.86 1.88 3.32
CA VAL A 194 -4.62 1.11 3.35
C VAL A 194 -4.45 0.36 2.04
N ALA A 195 -3.39 0.66 1.31
CA ALA A 195 -2.99 -0.12 0.15
C ALA A 195 -2.34 -1.43 0.62
N CYS A 196 -3.05 -2.54 0.39
CA CYS A 196 -2.67 -3.86 0.87
C CYS A 196 -3.00 -4.93 -0.17
N ASP A 197 -2.00 -5.45 -0.87
CA ASP A 197 -2.16 -6.45 -1.94
C ASP A 197 -2.05 -7.89 -1.46
N VAL A 198 -1.98 -8.09 -0.15
CA VAL A 198 -1.91 -9.42 0.45
C VAL A 198 -3.16 -9.72 1.28
N THR A 199 -3.63 -10.94 1.21
CA THR A 199 -4.83 -11.40 1.91
C THR A 199 -4.52 -12.30 3.11
N ASN A 200 -3.26 -12.43 3.48
CA ASN A 200 -2.81 -13.30 4.55
C ASN A 200 -3.51 -12.97 5.88
N PRO A 201 -4.01 -13.99 6.61
CA PRO A 201 -4.49 -13.80 7.97
C PRO A 201 -3.34 -13.48 8.92
N LEU A 202 -3.66 -13.12 10.15
CA LEU A 202 -2.63 -12.80 11.15
C LEU A 202 -1.75 -14.01 11.49
N LEU A 203 -2.34 -15.20 11.67
CA LEU A 203 -1.73 -16.36 12.29
C LEU A 203 -1.71 -17.61 11.39
N GLY A 204 -0.91 -18.58 11.79
CA GLY A 204 -0.87 -19.91 11.18
C GLY A 204 0.00 -20.00 9.93
N ASN A 205 -0.13 -21.10 9.18
CA ASN A 205 0.76 -21.43 8.05
C ASN A 205 0.74 -20.39 6.92
N GLN A 206 -0.33 -19.61 6.80
CA GLN A 206 -0.46 -18.51 5.84
C GLN A 206 -0.38 -17.14 6.54
N GLY A 207 -0.03 -17.13 7.82
CA GLY A 207 0.01 -15.94 8.66
C GLY A 207 1.22 -15.04 8.44
N ALA A 208 1.18 -13.89 9.07
CA ALA A 208 2.19 -12.83 8.99
C ALA A 208 3.62 -13.35 9.22
N THR A 209 3.82 -14.10 10.27
CA THR A 209 5.15 -14.57 10.70
C THR A 209 5.69 -15.66 9.79
N VAL A 210 4.87 -16.67 9.46
CA VAL A 210 5.32 -17.83 8.68
C VAL A 210 5.71 -17.39 7.25
N ILE A 211 4.89 -16.57 6.63
CA ILE A 211 5.10 -16.14 5.23
C ILE A 211 6.17 -15.06 5.12
N TYR A 212 6.12 -14.04 5.95
CA TYR A 212 6.95 -12.84 5.79
C TYR A 212 8.08 -12.71 6.82
N GLY A 213 8.08 -13.51 7.88
CA GLY A 213 9.12 -13.48 8.92
C GLY A 213 10.52 -13.78 8.40
N PRO A 214 10.74 -14.81 7.55
CA PRO A 214 12.06 -15.17 7.07
C PRO A 214 12.82 -14.03 6.40
N GLN A 215 12.19 -13.26 5.51
CA GLN A 215 12.82 -12.10 4.85
C GLN A 215 13.20 -10.97 5.82
N LYS A 216 12.54 -10.93 6.99
CA LYS A 216 12.79 -9.97 8.08
C LYS A 216 13.84 -10.47 9.08
N GLY A 217 14.47 -11.63 8.81
CA GLY A 217 15.49 -12.23 9.65
C GLY A 217 14.96 -13.23 10.69
N ALA A 218 13.69 -13.64 10.60
CA ALA A 218 13.19 -14.69 11.49
C ALA A 218 13.81 -16.04 11.14
N THR A 219 14.44 -16.67 12.13
CA THR A 219 14.89 -18.06 12.04
C THR A 219 13.71 -19.02 12.31
N GLU A 220 13.86 -20.30 11.93
CA GLU A 220 12.85 -21.32 12.20
C GLU A 220 12.45 -21.39 13.69
N LYS A 221 13.39 -21.14 14.61
CA LYS A 221 13.13 -21.11 16.06
C LYS A 221 12.38 -19.86 16.53
N MET A 222 12.44 -18.76 15.77
CA MET A 222 11.75 -17.52 16.09
C MET A 222 10.28 -17.55 15.61
N ILE A 223 10.00 -18.25 14.51
CA ILE A 223 8.67 -18.29 13.89
C ILE A 223 7.57 -18.68 14.91
N PRO A 224 7.63 -19.82 15.60
CA PRO A 224 6.58 -20.20 16.55
C PRO A 224 6.45 -19.22 17.72
N LYS A 225 7.55 -18.57 18.12
CA LYS A 225 7.52 -17.57 19.20
C LYS A 225 6.80 -16.31 18.78
N LEU A 226 7.09 -15.81 17.58
CA LEU A 226 6.46 -14.61 17.04
C LEU A 226 4.97 -14.85 16.71
N ASP A 227 4.63 -16.00 16.14
CA ASP A 227 3.24 -16.35 15.84
C ASP A 227 2.40 -16.47 17.13
N SER A 228 2.95 -17.12 18.17
CA SER A 228 2.31 -17.18 19.50
C SER A 228 2.18 -15.79 20.14
N ALA A 229 3.16 -14.91 19.97
CA ALA A 229 3.11 -13.55 20.51
C ALA A 229 2.03 -12.71 19.81
N LEU A 230 1.88 -12.84 18.49
CA LEU A 230 0.77 -12.23 17.73
C LEU A 230 -0.60 -12.80 18.14
N SER A 231 -0.66 -14.12 18.44
CA SER A 231 -1.90 -14.74 18.94
C SER A 231 -2.31 -14.15 20.28
N HIS A 232 -1.37 -14.04 21.21
CA HIS A 232 -1.61 -13.43 22.52
C HIS A 232 -2.07 -11.97 22.39
N TYR A 233 -1.41 -11.20 21.52
CA TYR A 233 -1.81 -9.82 21.23
C TYR A 233 -3.26 -9.74 20.71
N HIS A 234 -3.62 -10.61 19.77
CA HIS A 234 -4.99 -10.64 19.26
C HIS A 234 -6.02 -11.07 20.32
N ASP A 235 -5.67 -11.99 21.22
CA ASP A 235 -6.53 -12.38 22.32
C ASP A 235 -6.80 -11.19 23.26
N LYS A 236 -5.78 -10.36 23.54
CA LYS A 236 -5.93 -9.12 24.30
C LYS A 236 -6.78 -8.07 23.56
N ILE A 237 -6.65 -7.94 22.24
CA ILE A 237 -7.56 -7.10 21.44
C ILE A 237 -9.02 -7.57 21.60
N LYS A 238 -9.25 -8.87 21.51
CA LYS A 238 -10.59 -9.43 21.68
C LYS A 238 -11.15 -9.20 23.07
N GLU A 239 -10.31 -9.32 24.10
CA GLU A 239 -10.68 -9.09 25.50
C GLU A 239 -11.05 -7.62 25.77
N GLU A 240 -10.17 -6.68 25.38
CA GLU A 240 -10.28 -5.27 25.76
C GLU A 240 -11.15 -4.44 24.77
N LEU A 241 -11.09 -4.75 23.46
CA LEU A 241 -11.79 -3.98 22.44
C LEU A 241 -13.02 -4.69 21.86
N GLN A 242 -13.28 -5.95 22.23
CA GLN A 242 -14.38 -6.77 21.72
C GLN A 242 -14.35 -6.94 20.18
N LYS A 243 -13.13 -6.84 19.56
CA LYS A 243 -12.92 -6.98 18.13
C LYS A 243 -12.17 -8.27 17.82
N SER A 244 -12.58 -8.98 16.76
CA SER A 244 -11.90 -10.19 16.26
C SER A 244 -11.56 -10.01 14.81
N VAL A 245 -10.28 -9.72 14.50
CA VAL A 245 -9.82 -9.33 13.16
C VAL A 245 -8.77 -10.27 12.56
N LYS A 246 -8.29 -11.28 13.30
CA LYS A 246 -7.15 -12.13 12.88
C LYS A 246 -7.36 -12.87 11.56
N ASP A 247 -8.61 -13.18 11.22
CA ASP A 247 -8.98 -13.95 10.03
C ASP A 247 -9.44 -13.04 8.87
N ILE A 248 -9.47 -11.72 9.08
CA ILE A 248 -9.80 -10.76 8.02
C ILE A 248 -8.66 -10.75 7.00
N PRO A 249 -8.95 -10.81 5.69
CA PRO A 249 -7.92 -10.70 4.65
C PRO A 249 -7.07 -9.45 4.84
N GLY A 250 -5.73 -9.62 4.86
CA GLY A 250 -4.78 -8.53 5.10
C GLY A 250 -4.45 -8.27 6.58
N ALA A 251 -5.09 -8.94 7.54
CA ALA A 251 -4.75 -8.79 8.96
C ALA A 251 -3.29 -9.11 9.26
N GLY A 252 -2.68 -10.05 8.52
CA GLY A 252 -1.27 -10.42 8.63
C GLY A 252 -0.31 -9.51 7.87
N ALA A 253 -0.80 -8.59 7.05
CA ALA A 253 0.04 -7.69 6.28
C ALA A 253 1.00 -6.90 7.19
N ALA A 254 2.21 -6.64 6.67
CA ALA A 254 3.24 -5.87 7.36
C ALA A 254 3.54 -6.38 8.79
N GLY A 255 3.60 -7.70 8.95
CA GLY A 255 3.91 -8.31 10.26
C GLY A 255 2.83 -8.10 11.31
N GLY A 256 1.56 -8.10 10.87
CA GLY A 256 0.39 -7.91 11.70
C GLY A 256 -0.06 -6.45 11.85
N MET A 257 0.58 -5.49 11.18
CA MET A 257 0.11 -4.08 11.18
C MET A 257 -1.32 -3.98 10.68
N GLY A 258 -1.73 -4.83 9.70
CA GLY A 258 -3.12 -4.92 9.25
C GLY A 258 -4.10 -5.14 10.41
N THR A 259 -3.74 -5.97 11.38
CA THR A 259 -4.55 -6.18 12.61
C THR A 259 -4.70 -4.89 13.42
N ALA A 260 -3.60 -4.13 13.63
CA ALA A 260 -3.66 -2.86 14.34
C ALA A 260 -4.56 -1.84 13.63
N LEU A 261 -4.41 -1.71 12.32
CA LEU A 261 -5.18 -0.80 11.49
C LEU A 261 -6.69 -1.12 11.52
N LEU A 262 -7.04 -2.41 11.43
CA LEU A 262 -8.43 -2.87 11.49
C LEU A 262 -9.03 -2.71 12.89
N ALA A 263 -8.31 -3.09 13.94
CA ALA A 263 -8.86 -3.17 15.29
C ALA A 263 -8.94 -1.80 15.99
N PHE A 264 -7.97 -0.91 15.78
CA PHE A 264 -7.87 0.35 16.54
C PHE A 264 -8.26 1.58 15.72
N LEU A 265 -8.07 1.55 14.41
CA LEU A 265 -8.22 2.73 13.56
C LEU A 265 -9.37 2.61 12.56
N ASP A 266 -10.13 1.53 12.60
CA ASP A 266 -11.24 1.24 11.67
C ASP A 266 -10.84 1.46 10.19
N ALA A 267 -9.59 1.13 9.86
CA ALA A 267 -9.02 1.36 8.54
C ALA A 267 -9.64 0.44 7.48
N ASN A 268 -9.72 0.94 6.25
CA ASN A 268 -10.20 0.19 5.10
C ASN A 268 -9.00 -0.35 4.31
N LEU A 269 -8.83 -1.68 4.32
CA LEU A 269 -7.80 -2.36 3.55
C LEU A 269 -8.32 -2.64 2.14
N GLN A 270 -7.62 -2.16 1.12
CA GLN A 270 -7.98 -2.28 -0.29
C GLN A 270 -6.75 -2.68 -1.11
N ALA A 271 -6.96 -3.32 -2.25
CA ALA A 271 -5.88 -3.52 -3.21
C ALA A 271 -5.29 -2.16 -3.65
N GLY A 272 -3.98 -2.10 -3.84
CA GLY A 272 -3.31 -0.84 -4.19
C GLY A 272 -3.84 -0.22 -5.47
N ILE A 273 -4.13 -1.04 -6.48
CA ILE A 273 -4.77 -0.57 -7.72
C ILE A 273 -6.14 0.07 -7.47
N ASP A 274 -6.96 -0.48 -6.57
CA ASP A 274 -8.29 0.09 -6.27
C ASP A 274 -8.14 1.46 -5.59
N VAL A 275 -7.17 1.62 -4.68
CA VAL A 275 -6.84 2.91 -4.06
C VAL A 275 -6.45 3.94 -5.14
N VAL A 276 -5.58 3.56 -6.09
CA VAL A 276 -5.14 4.48 -7.15
C VAL A 276 -6.27 4.82 -8.10
N LEU A 277 -7.11 3.86 -8.49
CA LEU A 277 -8.29 4.10 -9.33
C LEU A 277 -9.28 5.07 -8.67
N ASP A 278 -9.54 4.91 -7.37
CA ASP A 278 -10.41 5.79 -6.59
C ASP A 278 -9.84 7.22 -6.53
N GLU A 279 -8.60 7.36 -6.09
CA GLU A 279 -7.98 8.67 -5.84
C GLU A 279 -7.67 9.44 -7.13
N THR A 280 -7.43 8.75 -8.24
CA THR A 280 -7.31 9.37 -9.58
C THR A 280 -8.66 9.71 -10.18
N ARG A 281 -9.77 9.30 -9.55
CA ARG A 281 -11.14 9.41 -10.06
C ARG A 281 -11.28 8.77 -11.44
N PHE A 282 -10.60 7.66 -11.65
CA PHE A 282 -10.48 7.01 -12.94
C PHE A 282 -11.84 6.70 -13.54
N GLN A 283 -12.79 6.18 -12.72
CA GLN A 283 -14.14 5.87 -13.17
C GLN A 283 -14.88 7.08 -13.77
N GLU A 284 -14.68 8.28 -13.23
CA GLU A 284 -15.31 9.49 -13.76
C GLU A 284 -14.64 9.95 -15.05
N ARG A 285 -13.32 9.81 -15.11
CA ARG A 285 -12.50 10.29 -16.23
C ARG A 285 -12.61 9.41 -17.47
N VAL A 286 -12.94 8.12 -17.29
CA VAL A 286 -13.02 7.17 -18.41
C VAL A 286 -14.37 7.15 -19.14
N LYS A 287 -15.45 7.61 -18.49
CA LYS A 287 -16.84 7.48 -19.00
C LYS A 287 -17.08 7.96 -20.42
N ASP A 288 -16.39 9.00 -20.84
CA ASP A 288 -16.52 9.65 -22.14
C ASP A 288 -15.36 9.31 -23.10
N ALA A 289 -14.51 8.38 -22.73
CA ALA A 289 -13.42 7.90 -23.56
C ALA A 289 -13.91 6.95 -24.66
N GLN A 290 -13.27 7.01 -25.83
CA GLN A 290 -13.52 6.08 -26.93
C GLN A 290 -12.55 4.89 -26.91
N ILE A 291 -11.41 5.05 -26.21
CA ILE A 291 -10.42 3.98 -26.03
C ILE A 291 -9.61 4.24 -24.78
N VAL A 292 -9.18 3.17 -24.12
CA VAL A 292 -8.23 3.19 -23.00
C VAL A 292 -6.95 2.49 -23.41
N ILE A 293 -5.82 3.14 -23.17
CA ILE A 293 -4.50 2.55 -23.31
C ILE A 293 -3.93 2.34 -21.91
N THR A 294 -3.56 1.11 -21.60
CA THR A 294 -2.87 0.75 -20.35
C THR A 294 -1.56 0.04 -20.67
N GLY A 295 -0.84 -0.42 -19.68
CA GLY A 295 0.41 -1.15 -19.90
C GLY A 295 1.22 -1.37 -18.64
N GLU A 296 2.24 -2.21 -18.77
CA GLU A 296 3.24 -2.51 -17.74
C GLU A 296 4.54 -3.03 -18.39
N GLY A 297 5.63 -3.15 -17.62
CA GLY A 297 6.91 -3.64 -18.14
C GLY A 297 6.86 -5.07 -18.67
N LYS A 298 6.17 -5.98 -17.98
CA LYS A 298 6.02 -7.38 -18.38
C LYS A 298 4.62 -7.88 -18.10
N MET A 299 3.96 -8.40 -19.13
CA MET A 299 2.62 -9.00 -19.03
C MET A 299 2.73 -10.52 -19.05
N ASP A 300 2.22 -11.16 -18.01
CA ASP A 300 2.25 -12.63 -17.84
C ASP A 300 1.01 -13.11 -17.03
N GLU A 301 1.04 -14.38 -16.60
CA GLU A 301 -0.03 -14.96 -15.78
C GLU A 301 -0.31 -14.22 -14.48
N GLN A 302 0.69 -13.51 -13.93
CA GLN A 302 0.51 -12.74 -12.68
C GLN A 302 -0.27 -11.45 -12.90
N THR A 303 -0.33 -10.95 -14.13
CA THR A 303 -1.05 -9.71 -14.45
C THR A 303 -2.53 -9.78 -14.06
N ILE A 304 -3.17 -10.96 -14.18
CA ILE A 304 -4.60 -11.15 -13.85
C ILE A 304 -4.91 -11.06 -12.35
N TYR A 305 -3.91 -11.14 -11.49
CA TYR A 305 -4.09 -11.11 -10.03
C TYR A 305 -4.05 -9.69 -9.43
N GLY A 306 -4.75 -8.75 -10.07
CA GLY A 306 -4.97 -7.41 -9.51
C GLY A 306 -3.92 -6.37 -9.87
N LYS A 307 -3.10 -6.61 -10.92
CA LYS A 307 -2.19 -5.60 -11.43
C LYS A 307 -2.92 -4.49 -12.20
N THR A 308 -2.24 -3.38 -12.40
CA THR A 308 -2.74 -2.18 -13.06
C THR A 308 -3.52 -2.43 -14.35
N PRO A 309 -3.04 -3.20 -15.35
CA PRO A 309 -3.76 -3.36 -16.61
C PRO A 309 -5.15 -3.96 -16.44
N ILE A 310 -5.31 -4.90 -15.52
CA ILE A 310 -6.59 -5.54 -15.25
C ILE A 310 -7.53 -4.65 -14.45
N GLY A 311 -7.02 -3.90 -13.46
CA GLY A 311 -7.81 -2.92 -12.72
C GLY A 311 -8.39 -1.85 -13.66
N VAL A 312 -7.56 -1.29 -14.53
CA VAL A 312 -7.94 -0.32 -15.55
C VAL A 312 -8.97 -0.91 -16.52
N ALA A 313 -8.72 -2.11 -17.04
CA ALA A 313 -9.62 -2.79 -17.98
C ALA A 313 -11.00 -3.06 -17.37
N LYS A 314 -11.04 -3.53 -16.12
CA LYS A 314 -12.30 -3.79 -15.41
C LYS A 314 -13.20 -2.55 -15.34
N VAL A 315 -12.62 -1.39 -15.03
CA VAL A 315 -13.38 -0.14 -14.97
C VAL A 315 -13.81 0.32 -16.37
N ALA A 316 -12.93 0.25 -17.37
CA ALA A 316 -13.24 0.62 -18.74
C ALA A 316 -14.37 -0.25 -19.33
N LYS A 317 -14.33 -1.57 -19.07
CA LYS A 317 -15.36 -2.50 -19.55
C LYS A 317 -16.74 -2.32 -18.92
N ALA A 318 -16.83 -1.71 -17.75
CA ALA A 318 -18.12 -1.31 -17.19
C ALA A 318 -18.85 -0.24 -18.04
N TYR A 319 -18.14 0.40 -18.97
CA TYR A 319 -18.64 1.40 -19.92
C TYR A 319 -18.49 0.95 -21.39
N ASP A 320 -18.25 -0.35 -21.63
CA ASP A 320 -18.05 -0.94 -22.96
C ASP A 320 -16.91 -0.32 -23.78
N ILE A 321 -15.92 0.28 -23.11
CA ILE A 321 -14.80 0.96 -23.76
C ILE A 321 -13.71 -0.07 -24.12
N PRO A 322 -13.18 -0.06 -25.36
CA PRO A 322 -12.07 -0.93 -25.74
C PRO A 322 -10.78 -0.56 -25.03
N VAL A 323 -9.99 -1.60 -24.66
CA VAL A 323 -8.76 -1.49 -23.91
C VAL A 323 -7.60 -2.12 -24.67
N ILE A 324 -6.56 -1.32 -24.95
CA ILE A 324 -5.29 -1.79 -25.50
C ILE A 324 -4.24 -1.75 -24.40
N ALA A 325 -3.51 -2.85 -24.23
CA ALA A 325 -2.35 -2.90 -23.35
C ALA A 325 -1.05 -2.84 -24.14
N ILE A 326 -0.12 -1.98 -23.72
CA ILE A 326 1.24 -1.91 -24.23
C ILE A 326 2.18 -2.45 -23.15
N CYS A 327 3.05 -3.39 -23.49
CA CYS A 327 3.99 -3.97 -22.53
C CYS A 327 5.40 -4.08 -23.11
N GLY A 328 6.40 -4.04 -22.23
CA GLY A 328 7.81 -4.20 -22.63
C GLY A 328 8.06 -5.61 -23.15
N SER A 329 7.54 -6.64 -22.46
CA SER A 329 7.69 -8.04 -22.84
C SER A 329 6.45 -8.87 -22.48
N LEU A 330 6.33 -10.02 -23.14
CA LEU A 330 5.30 -11.02 -22.87
C LEU A 330 5.93 -12.22 -22.16
N GLY A 331 5.32 -12.63 -21.06
CA GLY A 331 5.66 -13.85 -20.35
C GLY A 331 4.68 -15.00 -20.63
N ASP A 332 4.83 -16.09 -19.86
CA ASP A 332 3.98 -17.25 -20.01
C ASP A 332 2.51 -16.92 -19.70
N GLN A 333 1.60 -17.52 -20.44
CA GLN A 333 0.15 -17.42 -20.27
C GLN A 333 -0.41 -15.99 -20.30
N TYR A 334 0.29 -15.01 -20.90
CA TYR A 334 -0.19 -13.63 -21.02
C TYR A 334 -1.59 -13.54 -21.65
N GLN A 335 -1.97 -14.52 -22.49
CA GLN A 335 -3.27 -14.54 -23.18
C GLN A 335 -4.46 -14.55 -22.22
N GLU A 336 -4.27 -14.93 -20.95
CA GLU A 336 -5.35 -14.90 -19.96
C GLU A 336 -5.91 -13.47 -19.73
N VAL A 337 -5.13 -12.42 -19.99
CA VAL A 337 -5.58 -11.03 -19.86
C VAL A 337 -6.76 -10.69 -20.77
N TYR A 338 -6.89 -11.38 -21.91
CA TYR A 338 -8.02 -11.18 -22.83
C TYR A 338 -9.38 -11.55 -22.20
N ARG A 339 -9.38 -12.53 -21.29
CA ARG A 339 -10.57 -12.93 -20.53
C ARG A 339 -10.91 -11.93 -19.40
N HIS A 340 -9.98 -11.02 -19.11
CA HIS A 340 -10.10 -10.04 -18.04
C HIS A 340 -10.29 -8.61 -18.56
N GLY A 341 -10.70 -8.44 -19.82
CA GLY A 341 -11.13 -7.16 -20.38
C GLY A 341 -10.09 -6.41 -21.21
N ILE A 342 -8.92 -6.97 -21.46
CA ILE A 342 -7.97 -6.45 -22.44
C ILE A 342 -8.39 -6.94 -23.83
N ASP A 343 -8.56 -6.04 -24.80
CA ASP A 343 -8.95 -6.43 -26.17
C ASP A 343 -7.74 -6.71 -27.06
N THR A 344 -6.63 -6.01 -26.83
CA THR A 344 -5.41 -6.15 -27.63
C THR A 344 -4.18 -5.91 -26.77
N VAL A 345 -3.14 -6.70 -27.01
CA VAL A 345 -1.83 -6.54 -26.39
C VAL A 345 -0.77 -6.24 -27.46
N LEU A 346 0.00 -5.18 -27.26
CA LEU A 346 1.15 -4.80 -28.08
C LEU A 346 2.42 -4.93 -27.24
N SER A 347 3.38 -5.72 -27.73
CA SER A 347 4.66 -5.89 -27.06
C SER A 347 5.77 -5.13 -27.80
N LEU A 348 6.54 -4.34 -27.05
CA LEU A 348 7.63 -3.54 -27.58
C LEU A 348 8.86 -4.37 -27.99
N ILE A 349 8.96 -5.60 -27.50
CA ILE A 349 10.12 -6.48 -27.81
C ILE A 349 10.18 -6.89 -29.30
N HIS A 350 9.08 -6.70 -30.03
CA HIS A 350 8.98 -7.08 -31.45
C HIS A 350 8.93 -5.88 -32.39
N ILE A 351 9.23 -4.68 -31.90
CA ILE A 351 9.27 -3.44 -32.68
C ILE A 351 10.71 -3.12 -33.09
#